data_58763eca0ac1971ed5b1c229dd4b652d
#
_entry.id   58763eca0ac1971ed5b1c229dd4b652d
#
_cell.length_a   1.000
_cell.length_b   1.000
_cell.length_c   1.000
_cell.angle_alpha   90.00
_cell.angle_beta   90.00
_cell.angle_gamma   90.00
#
_symmetry.space_group_name_H-M   'P 1'
#
loop_
_entity.id
_entity.type
_entity.pdbx_description
1 polymer ?
#
loop_
_entity_poly.entity_id
_entity_poly.type
_entity_poly.pdbx_seq_one_letter_code
_entity_poly.pdbx_strand_id
1 'polypeptide(L)'
;SPQKILNLIKKTKTPKNLKKFNAFYIIVPTEFDNVRELFQTKFDELFGPIINGRVFTIEQTKHAKTVVPSDKEFFIGLGYNNKLFGKKQNRLNVTLPKSAGPATVMALGHYIIGQIQKQHPNYFKNNITNYTKQTSKMFKSTIKPIVE
;
A
#
# COMPACT_ATOMS: atom_id res chain seq x y z
N SER A 1 19.79 -5.54 -8.56
CA SER A 1 19.39 -5.72 -9.97
C SER A 1 17.89 -6.00 -10.06
N PRO A 2 17.23 -5.70 -11.19
CA PRO A 2 15.81 -5.99 -11.40
C PRO A 2 15.43 -7.45 -11.12
N GLN A 3 16.30 -8.38 -11.52
CA GLN A 3 16.07 -9.82 -11.28
C GLN A 3 15.99 -10.18 -9.79
N LYS A 4 16.79 -9.54 -8.94
CA LYS A 4 16.73 -9.75 -7.48
C LYS A 4 15.41 -9.26 -6.90
N ILE A 5 14.91 -8.12 -7.40
CA ILE A 5 13.59 -7.56 -7.00
C ILE A 5 12.47 -8.52 -7.42
N LEU A 6 12.47 -9.00 -8.66
CA LEU A 6 11.48 -9.97 -9.14
C LEU A 6 11.49 -11.26 -8.32
N ASN A 7 12.66 -11.77 -7.97
CA ASN A 7 12.79 -12.95 -7.13
C ASN A 7 12.24 -12.72 -5.72
N LEU A 8 12.46 -11.53 -5.15
CA LEU A 8 11.89 -11.15 -3.86
C LEU A 8 10.35 -11.09 -3.92
N ILE A 9 9.81 -10.46 -4.95
CA ILE A 9 8.35 -10.38 -5.18
C ILE A 9 7.75 -11.79 -5.29
N LYS A 10 8.34 -12.68 -6.09
CA LYS A 10 7.87 -14.07 -6.25
C LYS A 10 7.88 -14.87 -4.94
N LYS A 11 8.81 -14.56 -4.03
CA LYS A 11 8.90 -15.20 -2.70
C LYS A 11 7.96 -14.61 -1.67
N THR A 12 7.47 -13.39 -1.90
CA THR A 12 6.60 -12.69 -0.95
C THR A 12 5.19 -13.26 -1.03
N LYS A 13 4.76 -13.91 0.05
CA LYS A 13 3.41 -14.46 0.18
C LYS A 13 2.51 -13.47 0.89
N THR A 14 1.42 -13.08 0.26
CA THR A 14 0.40 -12.23 0.87
C THR A 14 -0.78 -13.09 1.37
N PRO A 15 -1.41 -12.72 2.50
CA PRO A 15 -2.59 -13.43 2.99
C PRO A 15 -3.75 -13.38 1.97
N LYS A 16 -4.56 -14.44 1.95
CA LYS A 16 -5.74 -14.55 1.07
C LYS A 16 -7.02 -13.94 1.65
N ASN A 17 -6.94 -13.38 2.84
CA ASN A 17 -8.11 -12.87 3.58
C ASN A 17 -8.09 -11.34 3.74
N LEU A 18 -7.36 -10.62 2.88
CA LEU A 18 -7.24 -9.17 2.97
C LEU A 18 -8.55 -8.44 2.70
N LYS A 19 -9.49 -9.06 2.00
CA LYS A 19 -10.83 -8.50 1.73
C LYS A 19 -11.66 -8.15 2.97
N LYS A 20 -11.32 -8.71 4.14
CA LYS A 20 -12.02 -8.42 5.40
C LYS A 20 -11.55 -7.14 6.08
N PHE A 21 -10.46 -6.54 5.60
CA PHE A 21 -9.90 -5.30 6.14
C PHE A 21 -10.25 -4.11 5.25
N ASN A 22 -10.52 -2.98 5.88
CA ASN A 22 -10.78 -1.70 5.21
C ASN A 22 -9.75 -0.62 5.59
N ALA A 23 -8.73 -0.98 6.34
CA ALA A 23 -7.61 -0.13 6.69
C ALA A 23 -6.31 -0.96 6.64
N PHE A 24 -5.27 -0.34 6.09
CA PHE A 24 -3.94 -0.93 5.99
C PHE A 24 -2.91 0.03 6.54
N TYR A 25 -2.05 -0.46 7.41
CA TYR A 25 -0.98 0.30 8.03
C TYR A 25 0.37 -0.25 7.55
N ILE A 26 1.11 0.54 6.78
CA ILE A 26 2.44 0.16 6.29
C ILE A 26 3.49 0.83 7.15
N ILE A 27 4.40 0.03 7.71
CA ILE A 27 5.56 0.49 8.48
C ILE A 27 6.80 0.29 7.61
N VAL A 28 7.54 1.35 7.37
CA VAL A 28 8.82 1.34 6.66
C VAL A 28 9.97 1.76 7.58
N PRO A 29 11.20 1.29 7.33
CA PRO A 29 12.38 1.83 7.99
C PRO A 29 12.53 3.33 7.74
N THR A 30 13.13 4.05 8.68
CA THR A 30 13.25 5.52 8.63
C THR A 30 14.02 6.01 7.41
N GLU A 31 15.03 5.25 6.97
CA GLU A 31 15.81 5.56 5.77
C GLU A 31 14.99 5.54 4.47
N PHE A 32 13.78 4.96 4.49
CA PHE A 32 12.86 4.92 3.35
C PHE A 32 11.66 5.86 3.51
N ASP A 33 11.78 6.91 4.32
CA ASP A 33 10.72 7.91 4.51
C ASP A 33 10.22 8.51 3.18
N ASN A 34 11.10 8.66 2.22
CA ASN A 34 10.80 9.24 0.91
C ASN A 34 9.84 8.40 0.02
N VAL A 35 9.61 7.12 0.34
CA VAL A 35 8.66 6.29 -0.44
C VAL A 35 7.24 6.31 0.13
N ARG A 36 7.02 6.87 1.31
CA ARG A 36 5.71 6.85 1.98
C ARG A 36 4.61 7.51 1.17
N GLU A 37 4.86 8.70 0.65
CA GLU A 37 3.87 9.45 -0.13
C GLU A 37 3.45 8.71 -1.39
N LEU A 38 4.34 7.95 -2.01
CA LEU A 38 4.01 7.13 -3.18
C LEU A 38 2.99 6.04 -2.84
N PHE A 39 3.14 5.39 -1.69
CA PHE A 39 2.18 4.38 -1.24
C PHE A 39 0.86 5.01 -0.82
N GLN A 40 0.91 6.14 -0.10
CA GLN A 40 -0.27 6.88 0.29
C GLN A 40 -1.08 7.30 -0.94
N THR A 41 -0.43 7.92 -1.93
CA THR A 41 -1.06 8.31 -3.20
C THR A 41 -1.71 7.11 -3.89
N LYS A 42 -1.05 5.94 -3.87
CA LYS A 42 -1.60 4.74 -4.51
C LYS A 42 -2.85 4.23 -3.81
N PHE A 43 -2.92 4.29 -2.47
CA PHE A 43 -4.16 3.99 -1.74
C PHE A 43 -5.28 4.99 -2.09
N ASP A 44 -4.99 6.27 -2.13
CA ASP A 44 -5.96 7.31 -2.46
C ASP A 44 -6.52 7.14 -3.88
N GLU A 45 -5.65 6.84 -4.85
CA GLU A 45 -6.06 6.62 -6.24
C GLU A 45 -6.92 5.35 -6.40
N LEU A 46 -6.49 4.22 -5.84
CA LEU A 46 -7.11 2.93 -6.08
C LEU A 46 -8.40 2.73 -5.28
N PHE A 47 -8.47 3.29 -4.08
CA PHE A 47 -9.51 2.96 -3.11
C PHE A 47 -10.31 4.17 -2.62
N GLY A 48 -9.81 5.39 -2.82
CA GLY A 48 -10.44 6.60 -2.28
C GLY A 48 -10.68 6.49 -0.77
N PRO A 49 -11.85 6.92 -0.28
CA PRO A 49 -12.17 6.85 1.15
C PRO A 49 -12.63 5.46 1.63
N ILE A 50 -12.80 4.49 0.72
CA ILE A 50 -13.40 3.19 1.06
C ILE A 50 -12.40 2.30 1.80
N ILE A 51 -11.13 2.32 1.38
CA ILE A 51 -10.04 1.60 2.05
C ILE A 51 -8.96 2.60 2.39
N ASN A 52 -8.69 2.73 3.67
CA ASN A 52 -7.71 3.67 4.19
C ASN A 52 -6.31 3.05 4.19
N GLY A 53 -5.35 3.75 3.63
CA GLY A 53 -3.93 3.43 3.73
C GLY A 53 -3.20 4.43 4.62
N ARG A 54 -2.56 3.95 5.68
CA ARG A 54 -1.69 4.77 6.55
C ARG A 54 -0.25 4.29 6.39
N VAL A 55 0.65 5.17 6.02
CA VAL A 55 2.05 4.82 5.76
C VAL A 55 2.97 5.67 6.61
N PHE A 56 3.70 5.04 7.51
CA PHE A 56 4.60 5.72 8.44
C PHE A 56 5.94 5.01 8.55
N THR A 57 6.98 5.76 8.92
CA THR A 57 8.22 5.15 9.35
C THR A 57 8.04 4.51 10.72
N ILE A 58 8.98 3.64 11.11
CA ILE A 58 8.95 3.05 12.44
C ILE A 58 9.05 4.13 13.53
N GLU A 59 9.86 5.17 13.33
CA GLU A 59 9.98 6.26 14.31
C GLU A 59 8.67 7.03 14.46
N GLN A 60 7.99 7.34 13.35
CA GLN A 60 6.68 7.97 13.40
C GLN A 60 5.62 7.07 14.04
N THR A 61 5.67 5.76 13.79
CA THR A 61 4.73 4.79 14.36
C THR A 61 4.79 4.76 15.89
N LYS A 62 5.97 4.95 16.48
CA LYS A 62 6.16 5.05 17.94
C LYS A 62 5.45 6.25 18.58
N HIS A 63 5.10 7.27 17.79
CA HIS A 63 4.45 8.49 18.27
C HIS A 63 2.92 8.43 18.18
N ALA A 64 2.31 7.58 19.02
CA ALA A 64 0.85 7.52 19.23
C ALA A 64 -0.01 7.23 17.98
N LYS A 65 0.56 6.68 16.89
CA LYS A 65 -0.17 6.40 15.66
C LYS A 65 -1.12 5.20 15.81
N THR A 66 -0.90 4.37 16.82
CA THR A 66 -1.64 3.10 17.03
C THR A 66 -2.39 3.04 18.37
N VAL A 67 -2.61 4.20 19.00
CA VAL A 67 -3.33 4.31 20.29
C VAL A 67 -4.79 3.85 20.13
N VAL A 68 -5.43 4.17 19.01
CA VAL A 68 -6.80 3.74 18.72
C VAL A 68 -6.76 2.49 17.84
N PRO A 69 -7.06 1.30 18.37
CA PRO A 69 -7.00 0.06 17.62
C PRO A 69 -8.25 -0.16 16.77
N SER A 70 -8.11 -0.96 15.72
CA SER A 70 -9.23 -1.46 14.93
C SER A 70 -8.99 -2.89 14.49
N ASP A 71 -10.00 -3.75 14.63
CA ASP A 71 -9.96 -5.12 14.11
C ASP A 71 -10.06 -5.18 12.57
N LYS A 72 -10.38 -4.04 11.95
CA LYS A 72 -10.44 -3.88 10.50
C LYS A 72 -9.15 -3.33 9.88
N GLU A 73 -8.11 -3.12 10.68
CA GLU A 73 -6.80 -2.67 10.23
C GLU A 73 -5.80 -3.83 10.16
N PHE A 74 -5.12 -3.92 9.02
CA PHE A 74 -4.07 -4.89 8.76
C PHE A 74 -2.70 -4.20 8.70
N PHE A 75 -1.72 -4.73 9.40
CA PHE A 75 -0.38 -4.15 9.51
C PHE A 75 0.62 -4.84 8.59
N ILE A 76 1.40 -4.06 7.86
CA ILE A 76 2.43 -4.53 6.93
C ILE A 76 3.76 -3.92 7.34
N GLY A 77 4.65 -4.73 7.89
CA GLY A 77 6.04 -4.37 8.13
C GLY A 77 6.85 -4.59 6.86
N LEU A 78 7.19 -3.53 6.14
CA LEU A 78 7.98 -3.59 4.92
C LEU A 78 9.43 -3.25 5.23
N GLY A 79 10.25 -4.29 5.50
CA GLY A 79 11.61 -4.12 6.02
C GLY A 79 11.69 -3.89 7.53
N TYR A 80 10.56 -3.96 8.20
CA TYR A 80 10.45 -3.88 9.65
C TYR A 80 9.69 -5.10 10.19
N ASN A 81 10.27 -5.79 11.17
CA ASN A 81 9.62 -6.93 11.81
C ASN A 81 8.68 -6.43 12.94
N ASN A 82 7.44 -6.19 12.61
CA ASN A 82 6.42 -5.74 13.54
C ASN A 82 6.00 -6.86 14.50
N LYS A 83 6.43 -6.77 15.75
CA LYS A 83 6.03 -7.69 16.83
C LYS A 83 5.01 -7.10 17.80
N LEU A 84 4.76 -5.78 17.72
CA LEU A 84 4.03 -5.03 18.72
C LEU A 84 2.70 -4.45 18.21
N PHE A 85 2.71 -3.76 17.07
CA PHE A 85 1.56 -2.98 16.59
C PHE A 85 0.50 -3.88 15.94
N GLY A 86 -0.76 -3.68 16.30
CA GLY A 86 -1.90 -4.47 15.83
C GLY A 86 -1.93 -5.92 16.38
N LYS A 87 -2.97 -6.66 16.03
CA LYS A 87 -3.10 -8.07 16.42
C LYS A 87 -2.13 -8.95 15.62
N LYS A 88 -1.52 -9.95 16.26
CA LYS A 88 -0.55 -10.87 15.63
C LYS A 88 -1.06 -11.48 14.33
N GLN A 89 -2.32 -11.92 14.31
CA GLN A 89 -2.94 -12.53 13.12
C GLN A 89 -3.28 -11.54 12.01
N ASN A 90 -3.19 -10.24 12.27
CA ASN A 90 -3.44 -9.16 11.33
C ASN A 90 -2.14 -8.47 10.91
N ARG A 91 -1.06 -9.23 10.80
CA ARG A 91 0.27 -8.70 10.42
C ARG A 91 0.87 -9.48 9.27
N LEU A 92 1.55 -8.78 8.39
CA LEU A 92 2.47 -9.32 7.40
C LEU A 92 3.82 -8.62 7.59
N ASN A 93 4.88 -9.37 7.82
CA ASN A 93 6.23 -8.84 7.88
C ASN A 93 7.03 -9.33 6.67
N VAL A 94 7.56 -8.40 5.92
CA VAL A 94 8.38 -8.69 4.74
C VAL A 94 9.81 -8.25 5.01
N THR A 95 10.72 -9.21 5.00
CA THR A 95 12.15 -8.95 5.17
C THR A 95 12.75 -8.37 3.90
N LEU A 96 13.46 -7.27 4.02
CA LEU A 96 14.24 -6.69 2.93
C LEU A 96 15.69 -7.24 2.97
N PRO A 97 16.32 -7.47 1.81
CA PRO A 97 17.74 -7.77 1.76
C PRO A 97 18.56 -6.58 2.25
N LYS A 98 19.75 -6.82 2.81
CA LYS A 98 20.64 -5.75 3.29
C LYS A 98 21.00 -4.71 2.22
N SER A 99 20.99 -5.11 0.95
CA SER A 99 21.27 -4.25 -0.20
C SER A 99 20.01 -3.59 -0.77
N ALA A 100 18.88 -3.64 -0.07
CA ALA A 100 17.65 -3.00 -0.54
C ALA A 100 17.81 -1.48 -0.57
N GLY A 101 17.46 -0.88 -1.70
CA GLY A 101 17.33 0.57 -1.85
C GLY A 101 15.87 0.95 -2.08
N PRO A 102 15.59 2.25 -2.28
CA PRO A 102 14.24 2.76 -2.49
C PRO A 102 13.47 2.02 -3.58
N ALA A 103 14.10 1.71 -4.71
CA ALA A 103 13.48 0.98 -5.82
C ALA A 103 12.96 -0.42 -5.41
N THR A 104 13.68 -1.13 -4.52
CA THR A 104 13.25 -2.42 -3.99
C THR A 104 12.01 -2.27 -3.11
N VAL A 105 12.02 -1.27 -2.23
CA VAL A 105 10.90 -0.97 -1.32
C VAL A 105 9.67 -0.56 -2.12
N MET A 106 9.84 0.32 -3.11
CA MET A 106 8.77 0.76 -4.00
C MET A 106 8.13 -0.40 -4.75
N ALA A 107 8.93 -1.24 -5.41
CA ALA A 107 8.43 -2.38 -6.18
C ALA A 107 7.66 -3.36 -5.29
N LEU A 108 8.18 -3.66 -4.11
CA LEU A 108 7.56 -4.58 -3.17
C LEU A 108 6.28 -4.00 -2.56
N GLY A 109 6.30 -2.72 -2.17
CA GLY A 109 5.11 -2.03 -1.64
C GLY A 109 3.98 -1.96 -2.68
N HIS A 110 4.28 -1.59 -3.92
CA HIS A 110 3.29 -1.59 -5.00
C HIS A 110 2.75 -3.00 -5.30
N TYR A 111 3.61 -4.02 -5.26
CA TYR A 111 3.15 -5.40 -5.39
C TYR A 111 2.14 -5.77 -4.30
N ILE A 112 2.42 -5.43 -3.04
CA ILE A 112 1.52 -5.72 -1.90
C ILE A 112 0.21 -4.96 -2.04
N ILE A 113 0.25 -3.67 -2.41
CA ILE A 113 -0.95 -2.86 -2.68
C ILE A 113 -1.78 -3.48 -3.82
N GLY A 114 -1.12 -3.97 -4.87
CA GLY A 114 -1.78 -4.71 -5.95
C GLY A 114 -2.45 -6.01 -5.49
N GLN A 115 -1.86 -6.72 -4.50
CA GLN A 115 -2.51 -7.90 -3.91
C GLN A 115 -3.72 -7.53 -3.03
N ILE A 116 -3.69 -6.38 -2.37
CA ILE A 116 -4.86 -5.82 -1.67
C ILE A 116 -5.95 -5.51 -2.69
N GLN A 117 -5.61 -4.81 -3.77
CA GLN A 117 -6.55 -4.46 -4.84
C GLN A 117 -7.24 -5.69 -5.45
N LYS A 118 -6.49 -6.76 -5.71
CA LYS A 118 -7.05 -8.00 -6.27
C LYS A 118 -8.09 -8.68 -5.38
N GLN A 119 -8.07 -8.43 -4.08
CA GLN A 119 -8.98 -9.02 -3.11
C GLN A 119 -10.18 -8.12 -2.76
N HIS A 120 -10.24 -6.92 -3.32
CA HIS A 120 -11.32 -5.96 -3.13
C HIS A 120 -12.03 -5.67 -4.47
N PRO A 121 -13.24 -5.09 -4.45
CA PRO A 121 -13.87 -4.57 -5.68
C PRO A 121 -12.94 -3.59 -6.39
N ASN A 122 -13.01 -3.58 -7.73
CA ASN A 122 -12.13 -2.71 -8.53
C ASN A 122 -12.69 -1.28 -8.58
N TYR A 123 -12.60 -0.57 -7.46
CA TYR A 123 -13.15 0.76 -7.28
C TYR A 123 -12.62 1.76 -8.33
N PHE A 124 -11.32 1.75 -8.59
CA PHE A 124 -10.71 2.62 -9.58
C PHE A 124 -11.29 2.36 -10.99
N LYS A 125 -11.22 1.13 -11.46
CA LYS A 125 -11.70 0.76 -12.81
C LYS A 125 -13.19 1.05 -13.00
N ASN A 126 -13.98 0.83 -11.96
CA ASN A 126 -15.43 1.06 -12.02
C ASN A 126 -15.81 2.55 -12.10
N ASN A 127 -14.91 3.45 -11.72
CA ASN A 127 -15.19 4.88 -11.63
C ASN A 127 -14.38 5.74 -12.62
N ILE A 128 -13.24 5.26 -13.13
CA ILE A 128 -12.30 6.10 -13.90
C ILE A 128 -12.91 6.68 -15.18
N THR A 129 -13.73 5.91 -15.90
CA THR A 129 -14.35 6.37 -17.15
C THR A 129 -15.28 7.55 -16.90
N ASN A 130 -16.13 7.49 -15.88
CA ASN A 130 -17.01 8.59 -15.52
C ASN A 130 -16.22 9.81 -15.02
N TYR A 131 -15.20 9.57 -14.19
CA TYR A 131 -14.32 10.61 -13.68
C TYR A 131 -13.61 11.38 -14.82
N THR A 132 -12.99 10.67 -15.77
CA THR A 132 -12.30 11.31 -16.90
C THR A 132 -13.25 12.06 -17.82
N LYS A 133 -14.47 11.59 -18.00
CA LYS A 133 -15.53 12.29 -18.74
C LYS A 133 -15.90 13.62 -18.07
N GLN A 134 -16.08 13.61 -16.76
CA GLN A 134 -16.43 14.81 -15.99
C GLN A 134 -15.27 15.83 -15.97
N THR A 135 -14.05 15.36 -15.71
CA THR A 135 -12.86 16.23 -15.67
C THR A 135 -12.50 16.79 -17.05
N SER A 136 -12.69 16.02 -18.12
CA SER A 136 -12.52 16.53 -19.50
C SER A 136 -13.47 17.68 -19.78
N LYS A 137 -14.72 17.58 -19.34
CA LYS A 137 -15.71 18.65 -19.48
C LYS A 137 -15.33 19.89 -18.65
N MET A 138 -14.93 19.68 -17.40
CA MET A 138 -14.55 20.75 -16.48
C MET A 138 -13.32 21.53 -16.95
N PHE A 139 -12.29 20.82 -17.41
CA PHE A 139 -11.04 21.43 -17.88
C PHE A 139 -11.06 21.79 -19.36
N LYS A 140 -12.17 21.56 -20.07
CA LYS A 140 -12.28 21.80 -21.54
C LYS A 140 -11.13 21.17 -22.34
N SER A 141 -10.69 20.00 -21.92
CA SER A 141 -9.56 19.26 -22.50
C SER A 141 -9.85 17.76 -22.44
N THR A 142 -9.44 17.01 -23.45
CA THR A 142 -9.63 15.56 -23.47
C THR A 142 -8.68 14.89 -22.47
N ILE A 143 -9.23 14.33 -21.40
CA ILE A 143 -8.52 13.53 -20.42
C ILE A 143 -8.90 12.08 -20.63
N LYS A 144 -7.91 11.20 -20.78
CA LYS A 144 -8.09 9.76 -20.94
C LYS A 144 -7.37 9.01 -19.82
N PRO A 145 -7.86 7.87 -19.36
CA PRO A 145 -7.11 7.00 -18.46
C PRO A 145 -5.78 6.59 -19.13
N ILE A 146 -4.70 6.59 -18.37
CA ILE A 146 -3.38 6.14 -18.87
C ILE A 146 -3.32 4.61 -18.90
N VAL A 147 -4.17 3.94 -18.14
CA VAL A 147 -4.26 2.47 -18.01
C VAL A 147 -5.61 1.96 -18.53
N GLU A 148 -5.55 0.88 -19.26
CA GLU A 148 -6.73 0.16 -19.76
C GLU A 148 -7.31 -0.81 -18.71
#